data_0d4c699563913890e112b67a27a6144c
#
_entry.id   0d4c699563913890e112b67a27a6144c
#
_cell.length_a   1.000
_cell.length_b   1.000
_cell.length_c   1.000
_cell.angle_alpha   90.00
_cell.angle_beta   90.00
_cell.angle_gamma   90.00
#
_symmetry.space_group_name_H-M   'P 1'
#
loop_
_entity.id
_entity.type
_entity.pdbx_description
1 polymer ?
#
loop_
_entity_poly.entity_id
_entity_poly.type
_entity_poly.pdbx_seq_one_letter_code
_entity_poly.pdbx_strand_id
1 'polypeptide(L)'
;MKVSVKTPATIANLGPGFDSFGLALPLYNVISIEETVLPGSGIEVNIINEKNNDDNIIDIPTDKSNIIYKAIELLYNFIGQVPNELKITVKTQIPISRGLGSSASVIVGGLMAANELLGRPADEKILMSIATEIEGHPDNITPAFVGGVTMSSWEEDGSVVYRKLPWNDGWKLMVCVPDYELNTEISRSVLPKEVPMQSAIYNLKRSAMFVDAMYNNDEELLKLSLKDKLHQPYREKLVPGLSDIMNNLKHTNGVIGTVLCGAGPSILVIYNGVGASEIKETVSNTWNYFNVKVNFLNLPIEKQGAVIL
;
A
#
# COMPACT_ATOMS: atom_id res chain seq x y z
N MET A 1 18.30 13.14 20.05
CA MET A 1 17.03 13.77 19.56
C MET A 1 16.08 12.63 19.17
N LYS A 2 14.77 12.83 19.28
CA LYS A 2 13.77 11.83 18.89
C LYS A 2 12.75 12.47 17.94
N VAL A 3 12.46 11.80 16.83
CA VAL A 3 11.43 12.22 15.87
C VAL A 3 10.45 11.07 15.64
N SER A 4 9.19 11.40 15.53
CA SER A 4 8.12 10.43 15.22
C SER A 4 7.35 10.88 13.98
N VAL A 5 7.06 9.93 13.10
CA VAL A 5 6.26 10.15 11.88
C VAL A 5 5.10 9.17 11.85
N LYS A 6 3.91 9.69 11.58
CA LYS A 6 2.71 8.90 11.34
C LYS A 6 2.50 8.75 9.85
N THR A 7 2.43 7.51 9.34
CA THR A 7 2.32 7.20 7.91
C THR A 7 1.11 6.30 7.64
N PRO A 8 0.27 6.59 6.64
CA PRO A 8 -0.92 5.80 6.35
C PRO A 8 -0.60 4.46 5.67
N ALA A 9 -1.55 3.54 5.74
CA ALA A 9 -1.63 2.37 4.87
C ALA A 9 -1.94 2.78 3.43
N THR A 10 -1.60 1.92 2.49
CA THR A 10 -1.84 2.18 1.06
C THR A 10 -2.35 0.94 0.32
N ILE A 11 -3.11 1.16 -0.73
CA ILE A 11 -3.50 0.12 -1.69
C ILE A 11 -2.95 0.51 -3.05
N ALA A 12 -2.17 -0.38 -3.64
CA ALA A 12 -1.56 -0.23 -4.95
C ALA A 12 -2.42 -0.81 -6.08
N ASN A 13 -2.10 -0.43 -7.30
CA ASN A 13 -2.63 -0.94 -8.56
C ASN A 13 -4.06 -0.51 -8.91
N LEU A 14 -5.00 -0.52 -8.00
CA LEU A 14 -6.41 -0.15 -8.19
C LEU A 14 -7.03 -0.75 -9.46
N GLY A 15 -6.78 -2.02 -9.73
CA GLY A 15 -7.18 -2.72 -10.94
C GLY A 15 -6.19 -2.51 -12.09
N PRO A 16 -6.46 -1.64 -13.08
CA PRO A 16 -5.65 -1.57 -14.31
C PRO A 16 -4.33 -0.81 -14.17
N GLY A 17 -4.12 -0.10 -13.06
CA GLY A 17 -2.98 0.80 -12.85
C GLY A 17 -1.78 0.10 -12.21
N PHE A 18 -1.41 -1.08 -12.72
CA PHE A 18 -0.27 -1.85 -12.21
C PHE A 18 1.00 -0.99 -12.10
N ASP A 19 1.61 -0.99 -10.90
CA ASP A 19 2.79 -0.21 -10.52
C ASP A 19 2.64 1.32 -10.73
N SER A 20 1.39 1.85 -10.87
CA SER A 20 1.13 3.26 -11.14
C SER A 20 0.06 3.89 -10.25
N PHE A 21 -1.08 3.22 -10.00
CA PHE A 21 -2.16 3.80 -9.21
C PHE A 21 -2.10 3.33 -7.76
N GLY A 22 -2.35 4.26 -6.83
CA GLY A 22 -2.43 3.95 -5.43
C GLY A 22 -3.42 4.85 -4.68
N LEU A 23 -3.79 4.41 -3.48
CA LEU A 23 -4.59 5.22 -2.56
C LEU A 23 -4.13 5.04 -1.11
N ALA A 24 -4.34 6.06 -0.29
CA ALA A 24 -4.05 6.02 1.14
C ALA A 24 -5.31 5.74 1.98
N LEU A 25 -5.12 4.98 3.06
CA LEU A 25 -6.17 4.61 4.01
C LEU A 25 -5.81 5.05 5.44
N PRO A 26 -6.79 5.42 6.29
CA PRO A 26 -6.56 5.85 7.67
C PRO A 26 -6.32 4.66 8.63
N LEU A 27 -5.32 3.87 8.32
CA LEU A 27 -4.64 2.91 9.20
C LEU A 27 -3.19 3.32 9.22
N TYR A 28 -2.54 3.33 10.39
CA TYR A 28 -1.26 4.01 10.47
C TYR A 28 -0.17 3.14 11.07
N ASN A 29 1.04 3.39 10.59
CA ASN A 29 2.26 3.13 11.32
C ASN A 29 2.74 4.44 11.96
N VAL A 30 3.25 4.37 13.18
CA VAL A 30 4.01 5.45 13.81
C VAL A 30 5.44 4.97 13.97
N ILE A 31 6.34 5.58 13.22
CA ILE A 31 7.76 5.28 13.23
C ILE A 31 8.47 6.36 14.06
N SER A 32 9.14 5.96 15.13
CA SER A 32 9.95 6.84 15.97
C SER A 32 11.41 6.46 15.84
N ILE A 33 12.26 7.45 15.55
CA ILE A 33 13.71 7.29 15.47
C ILE A 33 14.35 8.16 16.55
N GLU A 34 15.27 7.56 17.29
CA GLU A 34 16.04 8.23 18.34
C GLU A 34 17.52 7.91 18.15
N GLU A 35 18.37 8.93 18.12
CA GLU A 35 19.81 8.74 18.17
C GLU A 35 20.20 8.35 19.59
N THR A 36 20.83 7.20 19.73
CA THR A 36 21.36 6.73 21.01
C THR A 36 22.78 7.22 21.18
N VAL A 37 23.13 7.60 22.41
CA VAL A 37 24.49 8.07 22.77
C VAL A 37 25.37 6.95 23.31
N LEU A 38 24.91 5.70 23.30
CA LEU A 38 25.68 4.55 23.84
C LEU A 38 26.50 3.93 22.70
N PRO A 39 27.84 4.11 22.69
CA PRO A 39 28.71 3.51 21.70
C PRO A 39 28.61 1.98 21.75
N GLY A 40 28.44 1.34 20.58
CA GLY A 40 28.34 -0.10 20.45
C GLY A 40 26.93 -0.67 20.63
N SER A 41 25.90 0.17 20.83
CA SER A 41 24.50 -0.29 20.89
C SER A 41 23.97 -0.71 19.51
N GLY A 42 24.61 -0.26 18.42
CA GLY A 42 24.21 -0.61 17.07
C GLY A 42 22.83 -0.08 16.71
N ILE A 43 21.95 -0.98 16.29
CA ILE A 43 20.54 -0.67 15.98
C ILE A 43 19.65 -1.46 16.93
N GLU A 44 18.62 -0.81 17.47
CA GLU A 44 17.54 -1.44 18.25
C GLU A 44 16.21 -1.19 17.53
N VAL A 45 15.52 -2.27 17.12
CA VAL A 45 14.20 -2.17 16.46
C VAL A 45 13.13 -2.81 17.35
N ASN A 46 12.14 -2.01 17.75
CA ASN A 46 11.00 -2.44 18.54
C ASN A 46 9.71 -2.31 17.72
N ILE A 47 8.94 -3.39 17.60
CA ILE A 47 7.67 -3.39 16.89
C ILE A 47 6.54 -3.66 17.87
N ILE A 48 5.54 -2.78 17.88
CA ILE A 48 4.37 -2.84 18.76
C ILE A 48 3.12 -2.92 17.89
N ASN A 49 2.42 -4.06 17.95
CA ASN A 49 1.13 -4.21 17.29
C ASN A 49 0.03 -3.64 18.19
N GLU A 50 -0.61 -2.54 17.77
CA GLU A 50 -1.65 -1.87 18.57
C GLU A 50 -3.02 -2.60 18.53
N LYS A 51 -3.23 -3.54 17.61
CA LYS A 51 -4.53 -4.22 17.45
C LYS A 51 -4.62 -5.60 18.10
N ASN A 52 -3.49 -6.26 18.28
CA ASN A 52 -3.44 -7.59 18.88
C ASN A 52 -2.58 -7.54 20.14
N ASN A 53 -3.17 -7.82 21.30
CA ASN A 53 -2.41 -8.14 22.52
C ASN A 53 -1.72 -9.52 22.45
N ASP A 54 -1.75 -10.17 21.29
CA ASP A 54 -1.00 -11.37 21.04
C ASP A 54 0.45 -11.01 20.76
N ASP A 55 1.35 -11.55 21.57
CA ASP A 55 2.81 -11.58 21.37
C ASP A 55 3.20 -12.43 20.14
N ASN A 56 2.41 -12.39 19.08
CA ASN A 56 2.81 -12.97 17.81
C ASN A 56 4.04 -12.20 17.34
N ILE A 57 5.18 -12.85 17.53
CA ILE A 57 6.49 -12.41 17.08
C ILE A 57 6.37 -12.14 15.58
N ILE A 58 6.31 -10.87 15.24
CA ILE A 58 6.36 -10.44 13.84
C ILE A 58 7.79 -10.74 13.42
N ASP A 59 7.97 -11.69 12.50
CA ASP A 59 9.28 -12.06 11.96
C ASP A 59 9.80 -10.94 11.03
N ILE A 60 10.20 -9.84 11.68
CA ILE A 60 10.83 -8.69 11.02
C ILE A 60 12.25 -8.56 11.56
N PRO A 61 13.26 -8.42 10.69
CA PRO A 61 14.63 -8.20 11.14
C PRO A 61 14.75 -7.05 12.14
N THR A 62 15.47 -7.29 13.23
CA THR A 62 15.75 -6.30 14.28
C THR A 62 17.17 -5.75 14.21
N ASP A 63 17.90 -6.06 13.15
CA ASP A 63 19.27 -5.65 12.85
C ASP A 63 19.32 -4.70 11.62
N LYS A 64 20.52 -4.46 11.10
CA LYS A 64 20.76 -3.60 9.92
C LYS A 64 20.13 -4.12 8.61
N SER A 65 19.63 -5.33 8.58
CA SER A 65 18.87 -5.86 7.44
C SER A 65 17.42 -5.35 7.41
N ASN A 66 16.96 -4.69 8.48
CA ASN A 66 15.64 -4.08 8.56
C ASN A 66 15.46 -3.02 7.47
N ILE A 67 14.31 -3.05 6.79
CA ILE A 67 14.03 -2.17 5.65
C ILE A 67 14.02 -0.68 6.03
N ILE A 68 13.63 -0.34 7.27
CA ILE A 68 13.65 1.03 7.76
C ILE A 68 15.09 1.52 7.90
N TYR A 69 15.98 0.67 8.45
CA TYR A 69 17.39 1.01 8.56
C TYR A 69 18.05 1.19 7.20
N LYS A 70 17.77 0.31 6.24
CA LYS A 70 18.26 0.45 4.86
C LYS A 70 17.82 1.77 4.22
N ALA A 71 16.57 2.17 4.45
CA ALA A 71 16.06 3.45 3.96
C ALA A 71 16.82 4.64 4.59
N ILE A 72 17.04 4.61 5.89
CA ILE A 72 17.82 5.62 6.62
C ILE A 72 19.26 5.66 6.10
N GLU A 73 19.90 4.49 5.93
CA GLU A 73 21.27 4.38 5.44
C GLU A 73 21.44 5.00 4.04
N LEU A 74 20.49 4.79 3.13
CA LEU A 74 20.52 5.43 1.81
C LEU A 74 20.41 6.96 1.89
N LEU A 75 19.58 7.50 2.78
CA LEU A 75 19.50 8.94 2.99
C LEU A 75 20.83 9.51 3.55
N TYR A 76 21.43 8.82 4.53
CA TYR A 76 22.72 9.22 5.07
C TYR A 76 23.82 9.17 4.00
N ASN A 77 23.85 8.13 3.18
CA ASN A 77 24.78 8.01 2.06
C ASN A 77 24.61 9.14 1.04
N PHE A 78 23.35 9.51 0.74
CA PHE A 78 23.05 10.63 -0.15
C PHE A 78 23.70 11.94 0.30
N ILE A 79 23.80 12.20 1.62
CA ILE A 79 24.46 13.40 2.18
C ILE A 79 25.93 13.16 2.53
N GLY A 80 26.51 12.02 2.18
CA GLY A 80 27.91 11.68 2.44
C GLY A 80 28.22 11.41 3.92
N GLN A 81 27.24 10.94 4.69
CA GLN A 81 27.38 10.60 6.12
C GLN A 81 27.09 9.11 6.35
N VAL A 82 27.40 8.65 7.55
CA VAL A 82 27.10 7.31 8.05
C VAL A 82 26.11 7.45 9.20
N PRO A 83 25.05 6.60 9.27
CA PRO A 83 24.12 6.66 10.38
C PRO A 83 24.81 6.45 11.73
N ASN A 84 24.43 7.26 12.71
CA ASN A 84 24.75 7.01 14.11
C ASN A 84 24.01 5.74 14.60
N GLU A 85 24.27 5.34 15.83
CA GLU A 85 23.48 4.29 16.47
C GLU A 85 22.06 4.76 16.70
N LEU A 86 21.08 3.95 16.25
CA LEU A 86 19.68 4.35 16.19
C LEU A 86 18.80 3.38 16.97
N LYS A 87 17.85 3.93 17.71
CA LYS A 87 16.70 3.21 18.24
C LYS A 87 15.48 3.51 17.37
N ILE A 88 14.94 2.47 16.73
CA ILE A 88 13.76 2.53 15.86
C ILE A 88 12.60 1.86 16.59
N THR A 89 11.49 2.57 16.76
CA THR A 89 10.26 2.01 17.33
C THR A 89 9.14 2.16 16.32
N VAL A 90 8.47 1.07 16.00
CA VAL A 90 7.32 1.03 15.09
C VAL A 90 6.08 0.61 15.88
N LYS A 91 5.07 1.48 15.92
CA LYS A 91 3.71 1.13 16.37
C LYS A 91 2.86 0.93 15.13
N THR A 92 2.27 -0.26 14.96
CA THR A 92 1.54 -0.61 13.74
C THR A 92 0.06 -0.90 14.01
N GLN A 93 -0.79 -0.34 13.14
CA GLN A 93 -2.19 -0.71 12.99
C GLN A 93 -2.42 -1.44 11.65
N ILE A 94 -1.39 -1.47 10.79
CA ILE A 94 -1.49 -1.98 9.42
C ILE A 94 -1.22 -3.50 9.43
N PRO A 95 -2.16 -4.32 8.97
CA PRO A 95 -1.94 -5.76 8.84
C PRO A 95 -0.77 -6.05 7.89
N ILE A 96 0.23 -6.80 8.39
CA ILE A 96 1.45 -7.13 7.64
C ILE A 96 1.15 -8.21 6.60
N SER A 97 1.82 -8.17 5.44
CA SER A 97 1.67 -9.15 4.35
C SER A 97 0.22 -9.38 3.90
N ARG A 98 -0.59 -8.31 3.93
CA ARG A 98 -2.01 -8.32 3.52
C ARG A 98 -2.30 -7.41 2.32
N GLY A 99 -1.27 -6.89 1.62
CA GLY A 99 -1.45 -6.01 0.47
C GLY A 99 -1.90 -4.59 0.84
N LEU A 100 -1.63 -4.13 2.07
CA LEU A 100 -2.01 -2.81 2.58
C LEU A 100 -0.83 -1.84 2.73
N GLY A 101 0.24 -2.04 1.97
CA GLY A 101 1.36 -1.11 1.87
C GLY A 101 2.16 -0.90 3.16
N SER A 102 2.24 -1.93 4.04
CA SER A 102 2.96 -1.82 5.31
C SER A 102 4.44 -1.51 5.10
N SER A 103 5.10 -2.12 4.10
CA SER A 103 6.50 -1.87 3.72
C SER A 103 6.71 -0.40 3.33
N ALA A 104 5.95 0.08 2.35
CA ALA A 104 6.03 1.48 1.91
C ALA A 104 5.78 2.47 3.06
N SER A 105 4.81 2.18 3.92
CA SER A 105 4.50 3.01 5.09
C SER A 105 5.69 3.15 6.04
N VAL A 106 6.41 2.06 6.35
CA VAL A 106 7.57 2.15 7.26
C VAL A 106 8.81 2.74 6.59
N ILE A 107 9.02 2.53 5.29
CA ILE A 107 10.08 3.16 4.49
C ILE A 107 9.89 4.69 4.52
N VAL A 108 8.70 5.17 4.16
CA VAL A 108 8.37 6.60 4.13
C VAL A 108 8.53 7.22 5.51
N GLY A 109 7.98 6.60 6.56
CA GLY A 109 8.08 7.09 7.92
C GLY A 109 9.52 7.14 8.43
N GLY A 110 10.33 6.14 8.12
CA GLY A 110 11.74 6.08 8.46
C GLY A 110 12.56 7.19 7.79
N LEU A 111 12.38 7.36 6.47
CA LEU A 111 13.05 8.41 5.71
C LEU A 111 12.69 9.82 6.20
N MET A 112 11.39 10.09 6.41
CA MET A 112 10.96 11.39 6.91
C MET A 112 11.48 11.68 8.32
N ALA A 113 11.48 10.69 9.21
CA ALA A 113 12.01 10.86 10.57
C ALA A 113 13.52 11.09 10.56
N ALA A 114 14.27 10.36 9.74
CA ALA A 114 15.72 10.56 9.60
C ALA A 114 16.05 11.91 8.96
N ASN A 115 15.30 12.32 7.93
CA ASN A 115 15.48 13.62 7.29
C ASN A 115 15.25 14.78 8.27
N GLU A 116 14.25 14.66 9.14
CA GLU A 116 13.99 15.63 10.20
C GLU A 116 15.15 15.69 11.23
N LEU A 117 15.65 14.52 11.67
CA LEU A 117 16.81 14.43 12.58
C LEU A 117 18.04 15.12 12.01
N LEU A 118 18.25 15.02 10.70
CA LEU A 118 19.37 15.62 9.97
C LEU A 118 19.17 17.10 9.62
N GLY A 119 18.07 17.74 10.04
CA GLY A 119 17.76 19.13 9.71
C GLY A 119 17.23 19.33 8.30
N ARG A 120 16.62 18.31 7.69
CA ARG A 120 15.94 18.32 6.37
C ARG A 120 16.89 18.57 5.19
N PRO A 121 17.96 17.80 5.03
CA PRO A 121 18.88 17.97 3.91
C PRO A 121 18.29 17.55 2.54
N ALA A 122 17.22 16.75 2.52
CA ALA A 122 16.54 16.27 1.32
C ALA A 122 15.11 16.82 1.23
N ASP A 123 14.68 17.20 0.04
CA ASP A 123 13.30 17.57 -0.22
C ASP A 123 12.42 16.31 -0.43
N GLU A 124 11.09 16.50 -0.55
CA GLU A 124 10.13 15.42 -0.74
C GLU A 124 10.42 14.59 -1.99
N LYS A 125 10.91 15.20 -3.07
CA LYS A 125 11.21 14.50 -4.32
C LYS A 125 12.36 13.51 -4.15
N ILE A 126 13.42 13.95 -3.46
CA ILE A 126 14.58 13.11 -3.15
C ILE A 126 14.16 11.95 -2.24
N LEU A 127 13.39 12.23 -1.18
CA LEU A 127 12.89 11.18 -0.28
C LEU A 127 12.00 10.18 -1.02
N MET A 128 11.14 10.65 -1.92
CA MET A 128 10.27 9.80 -2.72
C MET A 128 11.06 8.92 -3.70
N SER A 129 12.12 9.46 -4.31
CA SER A 129 13.03 8.68 -5.17
C SER A 129 13.74 7.57 -4.38
N ILE A 130 14.33 7.89 -3.24
CA ILE A 130 15.00 6.91 -2.36
C ILE A 130 14.00 5.82 -1.91
N ALA A 131 12.80 6.22 -1.49
CA ALA A 131 11.76 5.28 -1.07
C ALA A 131 11.35 4.34 -2.21
N THR A 132 11.19 4.88 -3.43
CA THR A 132 10.79 4.11 -4.60
C THR A 132 11.89 3.14 -5.06
N GLU A 133 13.16 3.53 -4.96
CA GLU A 133 14.29 2.64 -5.24
C GLU A 133 14.28 1.41 -4.33
N ILE A 134 13.94 1.56 -3.05
CA ILE A 134 13.86 0.46 -2.09
C ILE A 134 12.65 -0.44 -2.34
N GLU A 135 11.48 0.16 -2.57
CA GLU A 135 10.22 -0.57 -2.77
C GLU A 135 10.12 -1.21 -4.16
N GLY A 136 10.78 -0.59 -5.16
CA GLY A 136 10.78 -1.03 -6.57
C GLY A 136 9.60 -0.51 -7.40
N HIS A 137 8.68 0.25 -6.80
CA HIS A 137 7.52 0.85 -7.46
C HIS A 137 6.91 2.01 -6.65
N PRO A 138 6.35 3.06 -7.32
CA PRO A 138 5.92 4.28 -6.65
C PRO A 138 4.48 4.23 -6.11
N ASP A 139 3.67 3.26 -6.49
CA ASP A 139 2.23 3.21 -6.31
C ASP A 139 1.77 3.07 -4.85
N ASN A 140 2.61 2.53 -3.96
CA ASN A 140 2.42 2.57 -2.50
C ASN A 140 3.15 3.77 -1.87
N ILE A 141 4.33 4.10 -2.36
CA ILE A 141 5.17 5.17 -1.82
C ILE A 141 4.49 6.52 -1.96
N THR A 142 4.01 6.85 -3.16
CA THR A 142 3.38 8.14 -3.44
C THR A 142 2.18 8.43 -2.54
N PRO A 143 1.15 7.56 -2.43
CA PRO A 143 0.03 7.83 -1.53
C PRO A 143 0.42 7.81 -0.05
N ALA A 144 1.47 7.08 0.35
CA ALA A 144 1.99 7.15 1.72
C ALA A 144 2.57 8.54 2.03
N PHE A 145 3.30 9.17 1.09
CA PHE A 145 3.83 10.52 1.24
C PHE A 145 2.74 11.60 1.21
N VAL A 146 1.84 11.56 0.22
CA VAL A 146 0.99 12.72 -0.09
C VAL A 146 -0.50 12.51 0.25
N GLY A 147 -0.91 11.28 0.55
CA GLY A 147 -2.31 10.93 0.76
C GLY A 147 -3.16 10.97 -0.51
N GLY A 148 -4.43 10.61 -0.38
CA GLY A 148 -5.40 10.62 -1.47
C GLY A 148 -5.28 9.42 -2.41
N VAL A 149 -5.90 9.56 -3.59
CA VAL A 149 -5.70 8.65 -4.73
C VAL A 149 -4.63 9.26 -5.62
N THR A 150 -3.65 8.47 -6.04
CA THR A 150 -2.50 8.95 -6.82
C THR A 150 -2.30 8.14 -8.08
N MET A 151 -1.80 8.81 -9.10
CA MET A 151 -1.19 8.24 -10.28
C MET A 151 0.26 8.65 -10.28
N SER A 152 1.19 7.72 -10.40
CA SER A 152 2.63 7.96 -10.33
C SER A 152 3.40 7.16 -11.36
N SER A 153 4.54 7.69 -11.75
CA SER A 153 5.51 7.08 -12.65
C SER A 153 6.90 7.23 -12.06
N TRP A 154 7.69 6.17 -12.12
CA TRP A 154 9.11 6.18 -11.77
C TRP A 154 9.90 6.28 -13.06
N GLU A 155 10.66 7.38 -13.22
CA GLU A 155 11.35 7.73 -14.43
C GLU A 155 12.76 7.11 -14.48
N GLU A 156 13.39 7.08 -15.68
CA GLU A 156 14.73 6.51 -15.89
C GLU A 156 15.82 7.23 -15.08
N ASP A 157 15.63 8.52 -14.76
CA ASP A 157 16.56 9.32 -13.95
C ASP A 157 16.37 9.09 -12.44
N GLY A 158 15.49 8.17 -12.04
CA GLY A 158 15.16 7.85 -10.66
C GLY A 158 14.14 8.79 -10.03
N SER A 159 13.68 9.83 -10.73
CA SER A 159 12.65 10.72 -10.21
C SER A 159 11.27 10.09 -10.24
N VAL A 160 10.37 10.56 -9.36
CA VAL A 160 8.98 10.15 -9.33
C VAL A 160 8.09 11.32 -9.73
N VAL A 161 7.32 11.13 -10.78
CA VAL A 161 6.30 12.08 -11.22
C VAL A 161 4.94 11.57 -10.79
N TYR A 162 4.12 12.41 -10.17
CA TYR A 162 2.80 12.01 -9.71
C TYR A 162 1.72 13.08 -9.87
N ARG A 163 0.47 12.64 -9.82
CA ARG A 163 -0.71 13.50 -9.68
C ARG A 163 -1.67 12.89 -8.67
N LYS A 164 -2.29 13.73 -7.83
CA LYS A 164 -3.45 13.33 -7.03
C LYS A 164 -4.68 13.36 -7.93
N LEU A 165 -5.45 12.27 -7.87
CA LEU A 165 -6.74 12.18 -8.57
C LEU A 165 -7.88 12.57 -7.63
N PRO A 166 -8.94 13.22 -8.12
CA PRO A 166 -10.10 13.52 -7.31
C PRO A 166 -10.79 12.22 -6.87
N TRP A 167 -11.42 12.24 -5.69
CA TRP A 167 -12.22 11.12 -5.19
C TRP A 167 -13.62 11.62 -4.85
N ASN A 168 -14.63 10.92 -5.32
CA ASN A 168 -16.02 11.19 -4.94
C ASN A 168 -16.29 10.60 -3.54
N ASP A 169 -16.56 11.46 -2.55
CA ASP A 169 -16.85 11.03 -1.18
C ASP A 169 -18.17 10.20 -1.08
N GLY A 170 -18.98 10.16 -2.12
CA GLY A 170 -20.12 9.24 -2.26
C GLY A 170 -19.69 7.78 -2.45
N TRP A 171 -18.54 7.52 -3.05
CA TRP A 171 -17.98 6.19 -3.19
C TRP A 171 -17.34 5.75 -1.89
N LYS A 172 -17.74 4.58 -1.41
CA LYS A 172 -17.29 3.98 -0.16
C LYS A 172 -16.30 2.86 -0.43
N LEU A 173 -15.40 2.63 0.51
CA LEU A 173 -14.39 1.58 0.45
C LEU A 173 -14.67 0.53 1.54
N MET A 174 -14.69 -0.72 1.15
CA MET A 174 -14.65 -1.86 2.07
C MET A 174 -13.42 -2.71 1.74
N VAL A 175 -12.47 -2.75 2.67
CA VAL A 175 -11.31 -3.64 2.57
C VAL A 175 -11.64 -4.95 3.27
N CYS A 176 -11.59 -6.05 2.51
CA CYS A 176 -11.79 -7.40 3.01
C CYS A 176 -10.43 -8.04 3.26
N VAL A 177 -10.05 -8.20 4.53
CA VAL A 177 -8.73 -8.67 4.95
C VAL A 177 -8.82 -10.12 5.41
N PRO A 178 -8.27 -11.10 4.67
CA PRO A 178 -8.27 -12.50 5.07
C PRO A 178 -7.23 -12.76 6.19
N ASP A 179 -7.39 -13.89 6.89
CA ASP A 179 -6.56 -14.26 8.05
C ASP A 179 -5.22 -14.93 7.69
N TYR A 180 -4.88 -15.04 6.40
CA TYR A 180 -3.59 -15.58 5.95
C TYR A 180 -2.71 -14.50 5.29
N GLU A 181 -1.41 -14.74 5.27
CA GLU A 181 -0.39 -13.86 4.68
C GLU A 181 -0.05 -14.25 3.24
N LEU A 182 0.27 -13.23 2.44
CA LEU A 182 0.81 -13.43 1.10
C LEU A 182 2.04 -12.53 0.90
N ASN A 183 3.19 -13.17 0.73
CA ASN A 183 4.43 -12.46 0.47
C ASN A 183 4.39 -11.79 -0.91
N THR A 184 4.86 -10.54 -0.99
CA THR A 184 4.89 -9.75 -2.23
C THR A 184 5.80 -10.38 -3.29
N GLU A 185 6.92 -10.99 -2.90
CA GLU A 185 7.83 -11.68 -3.83
C GLU A 185 7.15 -12.87 -4.50
N ILE A 186 6.40 -13.68 -3.72
CA ILE A 186 5.60 -14.80 -4.26
C ILE A 186 4.55 -14.25 -5.22
N SER A 187 3.87 -13.17 -4.86
CA SER A 187 2.84 -12.56 -5.70
C SER A 187 3.41 -11.92 -6.99
N ARG A 188 4.66 -11.47 -6.97
CA ARG A 188 5.36 -11.00 -8.18
C ARG A 188 5.90 -12.15 -9.03
N SER A 189 6.34 -13.24 -8.41
CA SER A 189 6.93 -14.39 -9.12
C SER A 189 5.95 -15.11 -10.07
N VAL A 190 4.65 -14.96 -9.86
CA VAL A 190 3.63 -15.56 -10.73
C VAL A 190 3.30 -14.71 -11.96
N LEU A 191 3.81 -13.48 -12.03
CA LEU A 191 3.59 -12.60 -13.16
C LEU A 191 4.45 -13.04 -14.35
N PRO A 192 3.92 -13.00 -15.59
CA PRO A 192 4.71 -13.30 -16.78
C PRO A 192 5.69 -12.16 -17.06
N LYS A 193 6.84 -12.50 -17.64
CA LYS A 193 7.82 -11.50 -18.11
C LYS A 193 7.33 -10.73 -19.35
N GLU A 194 6.42 -11.31 -20.10
CA GLU A 194 5.84 -10.76 -21.32
C GLU A 194 4.34 -10.97 -21.32
N VAL A 195 3.59 -10.04 -21.87
CA VAL A 195 2.13 -10.13 -22.02
C VAL A 195 1.74 -9.94 -23.48
N PRO A 196 0.64 -10.56 -23.93
CA PRO A 196 0.10 -10.30 -25.26
C PRO A 196 -0.17 -8.81 -25.45
N MET A 197 0.19 -8.24 -26.61
CA MET A 197 -0.07 -6.84 -26.95
C MET A 197 -1.53 -6.44 -26.69
N GLN A 198 -2.48 -7.34 -26.95
CA GLN A 198 -3.90 -7.09 -26.69
C GLN A 198 -4.21 -6.88 -25.20
N SER A 199 -3.50 -7.56 -24.30
CA SER A 199 -3.63 -7.36 -22.85
C SER A 199 -3.05 -6.01 -22.42
N ALA A 200 -1.91 -5.61 -22.98
CA ALA A 200 -1.33 -4.29 -22.74
C ALA A 200 -2.26 -3.17 -23.23
N ILE A 201 -2.79 -3.27 -24.45
CA ILE A 201 -3.77 -2.32 -25.00
C ILE A 201 -5.05 -2.29 -24.16
N TYR A 202 -5.48 -3.44 -23.65
CA TYR A 202 -6.65 -3.51 -22.77
C TYR A 202 -6.44 -2.68 -21.49
N ASN A 203 -5.32 -2.86 -20.80
CA ASN A 203 -5.00 -2.11 -19.59
C ASN A 203 -4.77 -0.62 -19.86
N LEU A 204 -4.08 -0.27 -20.95
CA LEU A 204 -3.90 1.13 -21.36
C LEU A 204 -5.26 1.86 -21.46
N LYS A 205 -6.24 1.24 -22.16
CA LYS A 205 -7.59 1.80 -22.26
C LYS A 205 -8.28 1.92 -20.91
N ARG A 206 -8.15 0.91 -20.03
CA ARG A 206 -8.75 0.91 -18.70
C ARG A 206 -8.14 1.95 -17.78
N SER A 207 -6.83 2.12 -17.81
CA SER A 207 -6.14 3.16 -17.04
C SER A 207 -6.56 4.57 -17.46
N ALA A 208 -6.66 4.82 -18.77
CA ALA A 208 -7.17 6.11 -19.27
C ALA A 208 -8.62 6.36 -18.84
N MET A 209 -9.50 5.35 -18.95
CA MET A 209 -10.89 5.44 -18.50
C MET A 209 -11.01 5.64 -16.99
N PHE A 210 -10.13 5.02 -16.19
CA PHE A 210 -10.09 5.20 -14.74
C PHE A 210 -9.84 6.68 -14.39
N VAL A 211 -8.83 7.30 -15.00
CA VAL A 211 -8.51 8.71 -14.77
C VAL A 211 -9.69 9.61 -15.16
N ASP A 212 -10.29 9.37 -16.31
CA ASP A 212 -11.47 10.13 -16.79
C ASP A 212 -12.65 9.98 -15.84
N ALA A 213 -12.96 8.75 -15.40
CA ALA A 213 -14.04 8.47 -14.45
C ALA A 213 -13.84 9.22 -13.12
N MET A 214 -12.60 9.31 -12.64
CA MET A 214 -12.27 10.05 -11.41
C MET A 214 -12.54 11.53 -11.54
N TYR A 215 -12.14 12.17 -12.66
CA TYR A 215 -12.36 13.60 -12.89
C TYR A 215 -13.82 13.96 -13.15
N ASN A 216 -14.58 13.08 -13.78
CA ASN A 216 -15.98 13.34 -14.15
C ASN A 216 -17.00 12.77 -13.16
N ASN A 217 -16.55 12.08 -12.08
CA ASN A 217 -17.40 11.35 -11.12
C ASN A 217 -18.35 10.36 -11.82
N ASP A 218 -17.85 9.68 -12.85
CA ASP A 218 -18.61 8.72 -13.65
C ASP A 218 -18.49 7.32 -13.07
N GLU A 219 -19.54 6.88 -12.35
CA GLU A 219 -19.60 5.58 -11.69
C GLU A 219 -19.60 4.42 -12.69
N GLU A 220 -20.33 4.56 -13.81
CA GLU A 220 -20.40 3.51 -14.84
C GLU A 220 -19.05 3.34 -15.55
N LEU A 221 -18.38 4.44 -15.84
CA LEU A 221 -17.05 4.39 -16.42
C LEU A 221 -16.01 3.84 -15.42
N LEU A 222 -16.12 4.18 -14.13
CA LEU A 222 -15.27 3.63 -13.08
C LEU A 222 -15.44 2.11 -13.00
N LYS A 223 -16.68 1.60 -12.93
CA LYS A 223 -17.02 0.18 -12.93
C LYS A 223 -16.40 -0.55 -14.12
N LEU A 224 -16.43 0.06 -15.28
CA LEU A 224 -15.86 -0.49 -16.49
C LEU A 224 -14.33 -0.51 -16.44
N SER A 225 -13.71 0.52 -15.86
CA SER A 225 -12.27 0.74 -15.85
C SER A 225 -11.50 -0.15 -14.88
N LEU A 226 -12.10 -0.61 -13.78
CA LEU A 226 -11.44 -1.41 -12.73
C LEU A 226 -11.00 -2.82 -13.17
N LYS A 227 -11.24 -3.20 -14.42
CA LYS A 227 -10.85 -4.50 -14.98
C LYS A 227 -9.37 -4.50 -15.37
N ASP A 228 -8.70 -5.63 -15.16
CA ASP A 228 -7.28 -5.80 -15.39
C ASP A 228 -6.96 -7.11 -16.13
N LYS A 229 -5.88 -7.08 -16.91
CA LYS A 229 -5.29 -8.24 -17.61
C LYS A 229 -3.77 -8.37 -17.41
N LEU A 230 -3.16 -7.55 -16.54
CA LEU A 230 -1.71 -7.55 -16.34
C LEU A 230 -1.27 -8.27 -15.07
N HIS A 231 -2.06 -8.20 -13.98
CA HIS A 231 -1.61 -8.78 -12.73
C HIS A 231 -2.66 -9.63 -12.00
N GLN A 232 -3.92 -9.18 -11.89
CA GLN A 232 -4.95 -9.88 -11.12
C GLN A 232 -5.22 -11.30 -11.62
N PRO A 233 -5.34 -11.57 -12.95
CA PRO A 233 -5.56 -12.93 -13.44
C PRO A 233 -4.45 -13.93 -13.09
N TYR A 234 -3.21 -13.45 -12.96
CA TYR A 234 -2.09 -14.31 -12.60
C TYR A 234 -2.00 -14.56 -11.10
N ARG A 235 -2.43 -13.59 -10.28
CA ARG A 235 -2.47 -13.65 -8.81
C ARG A 235 -3.67 -14.41 -8.26
N GLU A 236 -4.68 -14.64 -9.08
CA GLU A 236 -5.91 -15.32 -8.72
C GLU A 236 -5.67 -16.67 -8.01
N LYS A 237 -4.73 -17.47 -8.53
CA LYS A 237 -4.36 -18.77 -7.93
C LYS A 237 -3.74 -18.69 -6.54
N LEU A 238 -3.30 -17.50 -6.11
CA LEU A 238 -2.72 -17.25 -4.78
C LEU A 238 -3.77 -16.77 -3.77
N VAL A 239 -4.98 -16.42 -4.25
CA VAL A 239 -6.06 -15.90 -3.40
C VAL A 239 -7.29 -16.78 -3.61
N PRO A 240 -7.52 -17.75 -2.69
CA PRO A 240 -8.63 -18.69 -2.81
C PRO A 240 -9.97 -17.97 -3.01
N GLY A 241 -10.73 -18.37 -4.02
CA GLY A 241 -12.05 -17.81 -4.32
C GLY A 241 -12.07 -16.38 -4.87
N LEU A 242 -10.92 -15.80 -5.25
CA LEU A 242 -10.87 -14.41 -5.77
C LEU A 242 -11.82 -14.19 -6.94
N SER A 243 -11.79 -15.05 -7.96
CA SER A 243 -12.70 -14.96 -9.11
C SER A 243 -14.15 -15.10 -8.72
N ASP A 244 -14.47 -16.01 -7.81
CA ASP A 244 -15.85 -16.21 -7.36
C ASP A 244 -16.35 -14.96 -6.62
N ILE A 245 -15.53 -14.37 -5.73
CA ILE A 245 -15.87 -13.13 -5.03
C ILE A 245 -16.10 -12.01 -6.05
N MET A 246 -15.16 -11.79 -6.98
CA MET A 246 -15.28 -10.73 -7.98
C MET A 246 -16.49 -10.91 -8.90
N ASN A 247 -16.78 -12.15 -9.31
CA ASN A 247 -17.94 -12.46 -10.17
C ASN A 247 -19.26 -12.28 -9.42
N ASN A 248 -19.35 -12.73 -8.18
CA ASN A 248 -20.57 -12.60 -7.38
C ASN A 248 -20.84 -11.13 -7.04
N LEU A 249 -19.84 -10.40 -6.58
CA LEU A 249 -19.97 -8.97 -6.23
C LEU A 249 -20.31 -8.08 -7.43
N LYS A 250 -19.95 -8.49 -8.64
CA LYS A 250 -20.31 -7.75 -9.87
C LYS A 250 -21.82 -7.54 -10.03
N HIS A 251 -22.63 -8.43 -9.44
CA HIS A 251 -24.09 -8.40 -9.52
C HIS A 251 -24.74 -7.87 -8.23
N THR A 252 -23.95 -7.60 -7.18
CA THR A 252 -24.44 -7.04 -5.91
C THR A 252 -24.81 -5.58 -6.10
N ASN A 253 -25.99 -5.21 -5.63
CA ASN A 253 -26.49 -3.85 -5.75
C ASN A 253 -25.56 -2.85 -5.03
N GLY A 254 -25.27 -1.73 -5.68
CA GLY A 254 -24.40 -0.69 -5.16
C GLY A 254 -22.89 -0.94 -5.33
N VAL A 255 -22.46 -2.12 -5.78
CA VAL A 255 -21.04 -2.39 -6.05
C VAL A 255 -20.62 -1.75 -7.36
N ILE A 256 -19.63 -0.87 -7.28
CA ILE A 256 -18.98 -0.22 -8.43
C ILE A 256 -17.89 -1.15 -8.98
N GLY A 257 -17.08 -1.72 -8.09
CA GLY A 257 -16.07 -2.68 -8.52
C GLY A 257 -15.31 -3.32 -7.37
N THR A 258 -14.60 -4.36 -7.72
CA THR A 258 -13.79 -5.16 -6.78
C THR A 258 -12.42 -5.36 -7.38
N VAL A 259 -11.37 -5.06 -6.61
CA VAL A 259 -9.97 -5.19 -7.04
C VAL A 259 -9.12 -5.80 -5.93
N LEU A 260 -8.03 -6.44 -6.32
CA LEU A 260 -7.02 -6.94 -5.39
C LEU A 260 -6.23 -5.76 -4.81
N CYS A 261 -5.98 -5.76 -3.51
CA CYS A 261 -5.14 -4.76 -2.86
C CYS A 261 -3.66 -5.08 -3.12
N GLY A 262 -3.00 -4.30 -3.96
CA GLY A 262 -1.58 -4.48 -4.27
C GLY A 262 -1.25 -5.91 -4.73
N ALA A 263 -0.38 -6.58 -3.97
CA ALA A 263 -0.01 -7.98 -4.17
C ALA A 263 -1.08 -8.99 -3.69
N GLY A 264 -2.06 -8.53 -2.92
CA GLY A 264 -3.02 -9.35 -2.19
C GLY A 264 -2.52 -9.71 -0.77
N PRO A 265 -3.22 -10.57 -0.04
CA PRO A 265 -4.47 -11.25 -0.42
C PRO A 265 -5.75 -10.44 -0.18
N SER A 266 -5.66 -9.24 0.42
CA SER A 266 -6.85 -8.41 0.68
C SER A 266 -7.52 -7.97 -0.62
N ILE A 267 -8.84 -7.77 -0.53
CA ILE A 267 -9.68 -7.31 -1.64
C ILE A 267 -10.29 -5.97 -1.26
N LEU A 268 -10.26 -5.02 -2.18
CA LEU A 268 -10.97 -3.75 -2.06
C LEU A 268 -12.28 -3.83 -2.83
N VAL A 269 -13.38 -3.51 -2.17
CA VAL A 269 -14.69 -3.30 -2.80
C VAL A 269 -15.01 -1.81 -2.76
N ILE A 270 -15.22 -1.21 -3.94
CA ILE A 270 -15.70 0.16 -4.10
C ILE A 270 -17.21 0.08 -4.35
N TYR A 271 -18.00 0.83 -3.58
CA TYR A 271 -19.46 0.78 -3.66
C TYR A 271 -20.08 2.16 -3.35
N ASN A 272 -21.31 2.38 -3.73
CA ASN A 272 -22.01 3.67 -3.58
C ASN A 272 -22.72 3.87 -2.22
N GLY A 273 -22.35 3.10 -1.22
CA GLY A 273 -22.95 3.15 0.11
C GLY A 273 -24.13 2.19 0.32
N VAL A 274 -24.62 1.55 -0.73
CA VAL A 274 -25.70 0.54 -0.67
C VAL A 274 -25.11 -0.87 -0.72
N GLY A 275 -25.77 -1.86 -0.09
CA GLY A 275 -25.39 -3.26 -0.21
C GLY A 275 -24.26 -3.74 0.71
N ALA A 276 -23.82 -2.94 1.69
CA ALA A 276 -22.70 -3.30 2.56
C ALA A 276 -22.86 -4.66 3.27
N SER A 277 -24.07 -5.03 3.68
CA SER A 277 -24.35 -6.32 4.33
C SER A 277 -24.23 -7.46 3.33
N GLU A 278 -24.77 -7.31 2.11
CA GLU A 278 -24.70 -8.30 1.03
C GLU A 278 -23.25 -8.51 0.56
N ILE A 279 -22.44 -7.43 0.48
CA ILE A 279 -21.01 -7.53 0.19
C ILE A 279 -20.31 -8.40 1.23
N LYS A 280 -20.54 -8.14 2.52
CA LYS A 280 -19.94 -8.92 3.62
C LYS A 280 -20.37 -10.38 3.57
N GLU A 281 -21.64 -10.65 3.36
CA GLU A 281 -22.18 -11.99 3.26
C GLU A 281 -21.58 -12.76 2.07
N THR A 282 -21.54 -12.15 0.90
CA THR A 282 -20.95 -12.75 -0.32
C THR A 282 -19.48 -13.12 -0.12
N VAL A 283 -18.68 -12.19 0.41
CA VAL A 283 -17.25 -12.44 0.66
C VAL A 283 -17.06 -13.50 1.75
N SER A 284 -17.80 -13.41 2.86
CA SER A 284 -17.71 -14.39 3.95
C SER A 284 -18.09 -15.79 3.49
N ASN A 285 -19.20 -15.94 2.76
CA ASN A 285 -19.67 -17.23 2.28
C ASN A 285 -18.66 -17.88 1.32
N THR A 286 -18.09 -17.09 0.41
CA THR A 286 -17.07 -17.58 -0.51
C THR A 286 -15.81 -18.01 0.23
N TRP A 287 -15.26 -17.17 1.10
CA TRP A 287 -14.04 -17.51 1.81
C TRP A 287 -14.23 -18.61 2.87
N ASN A 288 -15.40 -18.72 3.50
CA ASN A 288 -15.72 -19.84 4.40
C ASN A 288 -15.61 -21.20 3.69
N TYR A 289 -15.98 -21.30 2.41
CA TYR A 289 -15.81 -22.50 1.62
C TYR A 289 -14.33 -22.93 1.52
N PHE A 290 -13.41 -21.98 1.56
CA PHE A 290 -11.96 -22.21 1.56
C PHE A 290 -11.35 -22.22 2.97
N ASN A 291 -12.14 -22.21 4.05
CA ASN A 291 -11.72 -22.10 5.43
C ASN A 291 -10.90 -20.83 5.74
N VAL A 292 -11.14 -19.74 5.03
CA VAL A 292 -10.52 -18.42 5.22
C VAL A 292 -11.47 -17.53 6.01
N LYS A 293 -10.99 -16.97 7.12
CA LYS A 293 -11.71 -15.94 7.88
C LYS A 293 -11.42 -14.57 7.30
N VAL A 294 -12.38 -13.65 7.42
CA VAL A 294 -12.25 -12.30 6.89
C VAL A 294 -12.60 -11.25 7.93
N ASN A 295 -11.78 -10.20 7.98
CA ASN A 295 -12.08 -8.96 8.70
C ASN A 295 -12.45 -7.87 7.69
N PHE A 296 -13.52 -7.11 7.97
CA PHE A 296 -14.02 -6.04 7.10
C PHE A 296 -13.71 -4.68 7.69
N LEU A 297 -13.03 -3.86 6.90
CA LEU A 297 -12.69 -2.49 7.28
C LEU A 297 -13.40 -1.52 6.34
N ASN A 298 -14.35 -0.75 6.88
CA ASN A 298 -14.96 0.35 6.15
C ASN A 298 -14.17 1.62 6.45
N LEU A 299 -13.42 2.10 5.47
CA LEU A 299 -12.48 3.19 5.64
C LEU A 299 -12.73 4.28 4.58
N PRO A 300 -12.64 5.57 4.93
CA PRO A 300 -12.57 6.63 3.93
C PRO A 300 -11.18 6.64 3.28
N ILE A 301 -11.00 7.47 2.26
CA ILE A 301 -9.67 7.83 1.77
C ILE A 301 -8.97 8.70 2.82
N GLU A 302 -7.71 8.38 3.13
CA GLU A 302 -6.83 9.28 3.88
C GLU A 302 -6.33 10.38 2.93
N LYS A 303 -6.77 11.61 3.17
CA LYS A 303 -6.45 12.76 2.29
C LYS A 303 -5.07 13.36 2.57
N GLN A 304 -4.54 13.10 3.77
CA GLN A 304 -3.22 13.54 4.20
C GLN A 304 -2.24 12.36 4.21
N GLY A 305 -1.06 12.57 3.68
CA GLY A 305 0.00 11.56 3.72
C GLY A 305 0.71 11.49 5.07
N ALA A 306 1.98 11.10 5.03
CA ALA A 306 2.81 11.02 6.21
C ALA A 306 3.01 12.40 6.88
N VAL A 307 2.98 12.43 8.22
CA VAL A 307 3.12 13.64 9.02
C VAL A 307 4.10 13.43 10.17
N ILE A 308 4.91 14.44 10.43
CA ILE A 308 5.78 14.53 11.62
C ILE A 308 4.89 14.87 12.82
N LEU A 309 5.08 14.15 13.95
CA LEU A 309 4.31 14.30 15.18
C LEU A 309 5.01 15.20 16.20
#